data_0653678b3914bb2a93f6af3f1c04f802
#
_entry.id   0653678b3914bb2a93f6af3f1c04f802
#
_cell.length_a   1.000
_cell.length_b   1.000
_cell.length_c   1.000
_cell.angle_alpha   90.00
_cell.angle_beta   90.00
_cell.angle_gamma   90.00
#
_symmetry.space_group_name_H-M   'P 1'
#
loop_
_entity.id
_entity.type
_entity.pdbx_description
1 polymer ?
#
loop_
_entity_poly.entity_id
_entity_poly.type
_entity_poly.pdbx_seq_one_letter_code
_entity_poly.pdbx_strand_id
1 'polypeptide(L)'
;MKHFTYFDGKVQSLEIHAASGRATVGVIEPGRYTFSTSSEEHIVLVEGAMKVKLPGSDLQLIQKGSELVVPRDVSFDIEAPADVSYICYYR
;
A
#
# COMPACT_ATOMS: atom_id res chain seq x y z
N MET A 1 -1.76 13.07 15.34
CA MET A 1 -1.90 11.84 14.53
C MET A 1 -0.52 11.38 14.06
N LYS A 2 -0.34 10.11 13.83
CA LYS A 2 0.94 9.59 13.37
C LYS A 2 1.13 9.81 11.88
N HIS A 3 2.32 10.26 11.50
CA HIS A 3 2.74 10.47 10.14
C HIS A 3 3.93 9.54 9.87
N PHE A 4 3.84 8.76 8.79
CA PHE A 4 4.89 7.85 8.38
C PHE A 4 5.48 8.31 7.06
N THR A 5 6.81 8.29 6.98
CA THR A 5 7.56 8.70 5.79
C THR A 5 8.53 7.60 5.42
N TYR A 6 8.52 7.19 4.16
CA TYR A 6 9.40 6.15 3.63
C TYR A 6 10.05 6.62 2.34
N PHE A 7 11.21 6.06 2.00
CA PHE A 7 11.89 6.27 0.72
C PHE A 7 12.11 7.77 0.44
N ASP A 8 12.72 8.47 1.40
CA ASP A 8 13.02 9.90 1.29
C ASP A 8 11.78 10.77 1.00
N GLY A 9 10.66 10.41 1.58
CA GLY A 9 9.42 11.17 1.45
C GLY A 9 8.57 10.83 0.23
N LYS A 10 9.00 9.87 -0.60
CA LYS A 10 8.24 9.48 -1.80
C LYS A 10 6.99 8.68 -1.47
N VAL A 11 6.94 8.07 -0.29
CA VAL A 11 5.75 7.40 0.23
C VAL A 11 5.47 7.98 1.60
N GLN A 12 4.26 8.52 1.78
CA GLN A 12 3.86 9.11 3.05
C GLN A 12 2.44 8.68 3.39
N SER A 13 2.18 8.48 4.68
CA SER A 13 0.85 8.10 5.14
C SER A 13 0.55 8.69 6.51
N LEU A 14 -0.74 8.83 6.78
CA LEU A 14 -1.26 9.25 8.08
C LEU A 14 -2.08 8.12 8.67
N GLU A 15 -1.94 7.90 9.97
CA GLU A 15 -2.71 6.88 10.68
C GLU A 15 -4.08 7.41 11.05
N ILE A 16 -5.10 6.58 10.84
CA ILE A 16 -6.46 6.83 11.31
C ILE A 16 -6.94 5.64 12.13
N HIS A 17 -7.96 5.89 12.96
CA HIS A 17 -8.63 4.84 13.72
C HIS A 17 -9.99 4.60 13.05
N ALA A 18 -10.03 3.61 12.15
CA ALA A 18 -11.26 3.21 11.48
C ALA A 18 -12.13 2.37 12.41
N ALA A 19 -13.39 2.17 12.05
CA ALA A 19 -14.30 1.34 12.85
C ALA A 19 -13.78 -0.10 13.02
N SER A 20 -13.05 -0.61 12.02
CA SER A 20 -12.47 -1.96 12.04
C SER A 20 -11.10 -2.02 12.73
N GLY A 21 -10.56 -0.90 13.18
CA GLY A 21 -9.24 -0.81 13.81
C GLY A 21 -8.32 0.18 13.11
N ARG A 22 -7.01 0.01 13.32
CA ARG A 22 -6.00 0.90 12.76
C ARG A 22 -5.96 0.81 11.22
N ALA A 23 -5.83 1.97 10.59
CA ALA A 23 -5.64 2.07 9.15
C ALA A 23 -4.70 3.23 8.83
N THR A 24 -4.16 3.26 7.62
CA THR A 24 -3.38 4.40 7.13
C THR A 24 -3.94 4.86 5.80
N VAL A 25 -3.88 6.18 5.58
CA VAL A 25 -4.22 6.82 4.31
C VAL A 25 -2.93 7.39 3.75
N GLY A 26 -2.57 7.01 2.54
CA GLY A 26 -1.27 7.36 2.02
C GLY A 26 -1.23 7.74 0.56
N VAL A 27 -0.06 8.25 0.17
CA VAL A 27 0.27 8.65 -1.20
C VAL A 27 1.62 8.06 -1.56
N ILE A 28 1.72 7.54 -2.78
CA ILE A 28 2.94 6.97 -3.35
C ILE A 28 3.28 7.77 -4.60
N GLU A 29 4.49 8.36 -4.64
CA GLU A 29 5.01 9.02 -5.84
C GLU A 29 5.48 7.97 -6.85
N PRO A 30 5.64 8.33 -8.14
CA PRO A 30 6.13 7.38 -9.16
C PRO A 30 7.45 6.74 -8.75
N GLY A 31 7.57 5.43 -8.96
CA GLY A 31 8.78 4.70 -8.65
C GLY A 31 8.53 3.23 -8.36
N ARG A 32 9.59 2.56 -7.91
CA ARG A 32 9.56 1.16 -7.50
C ARG A 32 9.93 1.06 -6.03
N TYR A 33 9.16 0.28 -5.27
CA TYR A 33 9.30 0.19 -3.82
C TYR A 33 9.13 -1.25 -3.37
N THR A 34 9.88 -1.62 -2.32
CA THR A 34 9.70 -2.90 -1.64
C THR A 34 9.24 -2.63 -0.22
N PHE A 35 8.13 -3.23 0.16
CA PHE A 35 7.56 -3.14 1.50
C PHE A 35 7.54 -4.50 2.17
N SER A 36 7.57 -4.49 3.49
CA SER A 36 7.43 -5.70 4.30
C SER A 36 6.23 -5.56 5.23
N THR A 37 5.55 -6.66 5.48
CA THR A 37 4.38 -6.69 6.35
C THR A 37 4.69 -7.37 7.68
N SER A 38 4.07 -6.91 8.75
CA SER A 38 4.07 -7.58 10.06
C SER A 38 2.66 -8.01 10.46
N SER A 39 1.66 -7.65 9.65
CA SER A 39 0.28 -8.10 9.78
C SER A 39 -0.29 -8.23 8.37
N GLU A 40 -1.43 -8.91 8.24
CA GLU A 40 -2.15 -8.93 6.99
C GLU A 40 -2.64 -7.51 6.67
N GLU A 41 -2.53 -7.09 5.41
CA GLU A 41 -2.91 -5.76 4.96
C GLU A 41 -3.96 -5.84 3.87
N HIS A 42 -5.01 -5.03 4.00
CA HIS A 42 -6.04 -4.86 2.98
C HIS A 42 -5.89 -3.45 2.42
N ILE A 43 -5.41 -3.35 1.20
CA ILE A 43 -5.06 -2.08 0.55
C ILE A 43 -6.10 -1.79 -0.52
N VAL A 44 -6.78 -0.64 -0.39
CA VAL A 44 -7.76 -0.18 -1.39
C VAL A 44 -7.18 1.04 -2.08
N LEU A 45 -7.08 1.01 -3.41
CA LEU A 45 -6.62 2.17 -4.16
C LEU A 45 -7.76 3.18 -4.28
N VAL A 46 -7.46 4.42 -3.93
CA VAL A 46 -8.40 5.55 -4.04
C VAL A 46 -8.24 6.25 -5.38
N GLU A 47 -6.98 6.45 -5.81
CA GLU A 47 -6.66 7.05 -7.10
C GLU A 47 -5.41 6.43 -7.67
N GLY A 48 -5.36 6.34 -9.00
CA GLY A 48 -4.21 5.82 -9.71
C GLY A 48 -4.26 4.30 -9.90
N ALA A 49 -3.16 3.77 -10.42
CA ALA A 49 -2.96 2.34 -10.64
C ALA A 49 -1.51 1.99 -10.34
N MET A 50 -1.27 0.76 -9.93
CA MET A 50 0.09 0.27 -9.67
C MET A 50 0.19 -1.21 -9.97
N LYS A 51 1.41 -1.66 -10.25
CA LYS A 51 1.71 -3.08 -10.39
C LYS A 51 2.27 -3.60 -9.08
N VAL A 52 1.84 -4.79 -8.70
CA VAL A 52 2.24 -5.41 -7.43
C VAL A 52 2.73 -6.83 -7.68
N LYS A 53 3.88 -7.16 -7.09
CA LYS A 53 4.43 -8.51 -7.12
C LYS A 53 4.44 -9.06 -5.70
N LEU A 54 3.55 -10.03 -5.46
CA LEU A 54 3.51 -10.79 -4.20
C LEU A 54 4.39 -12.03 -4.32
N PRO A 55 4.89 -12.58 -3.19
CA PRO A 55 5.67 -13.82 -3.24
C PRO A 55 4.87 -14.96 -3.87
N GLY A 56 5.51 -15.67 -4.80
CA GLY A 56 4.91 -16.82 -5.46
C GLY A 56 3.80 -16.50 -6.46
N SER A 57 3.56 -15.22 -6.74
CA SER A 57 2.52 -14.80 -7.69
C SER A 57 3.13 -14.02 -8.85
N ASP A 58 2.41 -13.96 -9.96
CA ASP A 58 2.78 -13.12 -11.08
C ASP A 58 2.55 -11.64 -10.74
N LEU A 59 3.21 -10.75 -11.48
CA LEU A 59 2.96 -9.32 -11.41
C LEU A 59 1.50 -9.04 -11.77
N GLN A 60 0.80 -8.29 -10.92
CA GLN A 60 -0.61 -7.97 -11.14
C GLN A 60 -0.84 -6.46 -11.15
N LEU A 61 -1.78 -6.03 -11.97
CA LEU A 61 -2.19 -4.63 -12.04
C LEU A 61 -3.34 -4.41 -11.07
N ILE A 62 -3.16 -3.43 -10.18
CA ILE A 62 -4.18 -3.01 -9.22
C ILE A 62 -4.66 -1.62 -9.65
N GLN A 63 -5.96 -1.46 -9.79
CA GLN A 63 -6.56 -0.22 -10.27
C GLN A 63 -7.40 0.45 -9.20
N LYS A 64 -7.72 1.72 -9.43
CA LYS A 64 -8.61 2.52 -8.60
C LYS A 64 -9.87 1.74 -8.23
N GLY A 65 -10.18 1.72 -6.94
CA GLY A 65 -11.34 1.02 -6.39
C GLY A 65 -11.10 -0.45 -6.09
N SER A 66 -9.96 -1.03 -6.51
CA SER A 66 -9.66 -2.44 -6.25
C SER A 66 -9.01 -2.61 -4.89
N GLU A 67 -9.23 -3.79 -4.30
CA GLU A 67 -8.61 -4.20 -3.04
C GLU A 67 -7.50 -5.22 -3.32
N LEU A 68 -6.36 -5.03 -2.66
CA LEU A 68 -5.26 -5.98 -2.63
C LEU A 68 -5.11 -6.50 -1.22
N VAL A 69 -5.08 -7.82 -1.05
CA VAL A 69 -4.81 -8.45 0.25
C VAL A 69 -3.38 -8.95 0.24
N VAL A 70 -2.56 -8.45 1.18
CA VAL A 70 -1.16 -8.85 1.34
C VAL A 70 -1.04 -9.66 2.62
N PRO A 71 -0.49 -10.90 2.55
CA PRO A 71 -0.29 -11.71 3.75
C PRO A 71 0.67 -11.06 4.74
N ARG A 72 0.61 -11.50 6.00
CA ARG A 72 1.58 -11.07 7.01
C ARG A 72 2.94 -11.70 6.74
N ASP A 73 3.99 -11.04 7.25
CA ASP A 73 5.38 -11.54 7.27
C ASP A 73 5.93 -11.86 5.88
N VAL A 74 5.59 -11.02 4.90
CA VAL A 74 6.12 -11.12 3.54
C VAL A 74 6.71 -9.79 3.09
N SER A 75 7.58 -9.85 2.08
CA SER A 75 8.01 -8.67 1.33
C SER A 75 7.33 -8.68 -0.02
N PHE A 76 6.93 -7.50 -0.50
CA PHE A 76 6.28 -7.38 -1.80
C PHE A 76 6.72 -6.11 -2.51
N ASP A 77 6.65 -6.12 -3.83
CA ASP A 77 7.13 -5.02 -4.65
C ASP A 77 5.96 -4.26 -5.27
N ILE A 78 6.10 -2.93 -5.30
CA ILE A 78 5.15 -2.03 -5.94
C ILE A 78 5.88 -1.26 -7.03
N GLU A 79 5.24 -1.11 -8.19
CA GLU A 79 5.69 -0.23 -9.26
C GLU A 79 4.55 0.73 -9.58
N ALA A 80 4.77 2.02 -9.29
CA ALA A 80 3.81 3.08 -9.52
C ALA A 80 4.26 3.93 -10.71
N PRO A 81 3.52 3.96 -11.83
CA PRO A 81 3.91 4.79 -12.99
C PRO A 81 3.54 6.25 -12.82
N ALA A 82 2.62 6.55 -11.92
CA ALA A 82 2.16 7.90 -11.59
C ALA A 82 1.79 7.93 -10.11
N ASP A 83 1.30 9.05 -9.61
CA ASP A 83 0.87 9.16 -8.22
C ASP A 83 -0.27 8.19 -7.91
N VAL A 84 -0.19 7.57 -6.74
CA VAL A 84 -1.20 6.64 -6.24
C VAL A 84 -1.61 7.07 -4.84
N SER A 85 -2.88 7.02 -4.53
CA SER A 85 -3.37 7.17 -3.16
C SER A 85 -4.15 5.92 -2.75
N TYR A 86 -4.10 5.61 -1.45
CA TYR A 86 -4.63 4.35 -0.94
C TYR A 86 -5.09 4.46 0.50
N ILE A 87 -5.91 3.49 0.91
CA ILE A 87 -6.19 3.21 2.30
C ILE A 87 -5.71 1.79 2.59
N CYS A 88 -4.94 1.62 3.66
CA CYS A 88 -4.45 0.32 4.10
C CYS A 88 -5.06 -0.02 5.45
N TYR A 89 -5.80 -1.13 5.51
CA TYR A 89 -6.36 -1.65 6.77
C TYR A 89 -5.46 -2.78 7.26
N TYR A 90 -5.09 -2.74 8.54
CA TYR A 90 -4.22 -3.75 9.18
C TYR A 90 -5.08 -4.75 9.94
N ARG A 91 -4.86 -6.04 9.70
CA ARG A 91 -5.68 -7.11 10.27
C ARG A 91 -4.91 -8.02 11.22
#